data_aacf55bf5952618dad5c0133d3f4c17d
#
_entry.id   aacf55bf5952618dad5c0133d3f4c17d
#
_cell.length_a   1.000
_cell.length_b   1.000
_cell.length_c   1.000
_cell.angle_alpha   90.00
_cell.angle_beta   90.00
_cell.angle_gamma   90.00
#
_symmetry.space_group_name_H-M   'P 1'
#
loop_
_entity.id
_entity.type
_entity.pdbx_description
1 polymer ?
#
loop_
_entity_poly.entity_id
_entity_poly.type
_entity_poly.pdbx_seq_one_letter_code
_entity_poly.pdbx_strand_id
1 'polypeptide(L)'
;MKKLFTIVILPLCAIFLVYLIYTSIMKPVNFNDEKAQREQVAIQRLTDIRTLQVAFKSVNNRFSPSVDSLIHFYNTGELIIVKQIGSMDDSLAVARKQVKREEIKVPVKDTLFKDRPDLVLDSLRYVPFTNKMPIEINTVVKQVSGIPVPLFEAKVPYGVRPEAVNGVKQPFVGLLQGMDEQLIINLNAEREDQGRYSGLMVGSIDNPNNNAGNWE
;
A
#
# COMPACT_ATOMS: atom_id res chain seq x y z
N MET A 1 24.64 -13.26 56.79
CA MET A 1 24.00 -12.32 55.84
C MET A 1 24.91 -12.01 54.62
N LYS A 2 26.18 -11.57 54.80
CA LYS A 2 27.06 -11.25 53.63
C LYS A 2 27.27 -12.40 52.66
N LYS A 3 27.46 -13.63 53.10
CA LYS A 3 27.64 -14.81 52.23
C LYS A 3 26.37 -15.15 51.41
N LEU A 4 25.17 -14.99 51.99
CA LEU A 4 23.91 -15.24 51.29
C LEU A 4 23.69 -14.18 50.18
N PHE A 5 24.03 -12.93 50.45
CA PHE A 5 23.95 -11.86 49.48
C PHE A 5 24.85 -12.12 48.26
N THR A 6 26.12 -12.48 48.51
CA THR A 6 27.09 -12.68 47.43
C THR A 6 26.82 -13.95 46.61
N ILE A 7 26.36 -15.03 47.27
CA ILE A 7 26.21 -16.34 46.60
C ILE A 7 24.85 -16.47 45.90
N VAL A 8 23.79 -15.83 46.39
CA VAL A 8 22.41 -16.02 45.89
C VAL A 8 21.90 -14.74 45.21
N ILE A 9 21.92 -13.61 45.90
CA ILE A 9 21.30 -12.39 45.41
C ILE A 9 22.06 -11.78 44.23
N LEU A 10 23.38 -11.74 44.28
CA LEU A 10 24.21 -11.15 43.23
C LEU A 10 24.09 -11.91 41.89
N PRO A 11 24.20 -13.25 41.82
CA PRO A 11 23.96 -13.96 40.57
C PRO A 11 22.51 -13.87 40.10
N LEU A 12 21.51 -13.83 40.98
CA LEU A 12 20.11 -13.63 40.61
C LEU A 12 19.90 -12.23 39.95
N CYS A 13 20.48 -11.19 40.52
CA CYS A 13 20.49 -9.85 39.93
C CYS A 13 21.19 -9.83 38.56
N ALA A 14 22.30 -10.54 38.42
CA ALA A 14 23.03 -10.63 37.15
C ALA A 14 22.13 -11.31 36.06
N ILE A 15 21.47 -12.41 36.37
CA ILE A 15 20.55 -13.08 35.48
C ILE A 15 19.36 -12.16 35.10
N PHE A 16 18.81 -11.44 36.09
CA PHE A 16 17.75 -10.48 35.86
C PHE A 16 18.18 -9.34 34.93
N LEU A 17 19.40 -8.81 35.09
CA LEU A 17 19.94 -7.78 34.20
C LEU A 17 20.13 -8.31 32.76
N VAL A 18 20.66 -9.52 32.62
CA VAL A 18 20.75 -10.16 31.29
C VAL A 18 19.38 -10.33 30.63
N TYR A 19 18.37 -10.74 31.40
CA TYR A 19 16.99 -10.83 30.92
C TYR A 19 16.45 -9.47 30.45
N LEU A 20 16.69 -8.40 31.24
CA LEU A 20 16.26 -7.04 30.85
C LEU A 20 16.96 -6.57 29.58
N ILE A 21 18.27 -6.81 29.44
CA ILE A 21 19.02 -6.47 28.22
C ILE A 21 18.45 -7.24 27.03
N TYR A 22 18.26 -8.54 27.18
CA TYR A 22 17.68 -9.39 26.11
C TYR A 22 16.31 -8.89 25.66
N THR A 23 15.40 -8.63 26.59
CA THR A 23 14.06 -8.15 26.24
C THR A 23 14.08 -6.75 25.61
N SER A 24 14.99 -5.88 26.05
CA SER A 24 15.17 -4.54 25.50
C SER A 24 15.63 -4.56 24.04
N ILE A 25 16.49 -5.52 23.69
CA ILE A 25 17.00 -5.68 22.32
C ILE A 25 15.96 -6.39 21.44
N MET A 26 15.33 -7.44 21.96
CA MET A 26 14.40 -8.27 21.17
C MET A 26 13.09 -7.59 20.84
N LYS A 27 12.60 -6.68 21.69
CA LYS A 27 11.34 -5.94 21.42
C LYS A 27 11.37 -5.19 20.08
N PRO A 28 12.33 -4.29 19.81
CA PRO A 28 12.39 -3.57 18.54
C PRO A 28 12.70 -4.50 17.35
N VAL A 29 13.47 -5.58 17.55
CA VAL A 29 13.73 -6.57 16.49
C VAL A 29 12.45 -7.24 16.07
N ASN A 30 11.71 -7.84 17.01
CA ASN A 30 10.43 -8.51 16.71
C ASN A 30 9.40 -7.54 16.10
N PHE A 31 9.37 -6.30 16.58
CA PHE A 31 8.51 -5.26 16.01
C PHE A 31 8.86 -4.99 14.54
N ASN A 32 10.14 -4.85 14.20
CA ASN A 32 10.56 -4.58 12.83
C ASN A 32 10.30 -5.77 11.90
N ASP A 33 10.49 -6.99 12.37
CA ASP A 33 10.22 -8.20 11.58
C ASP A 33 8.71 -8.34 11.28
N GLU A 34 7.86 -8.16 12.29
CA GLU A 34 6.40 -8.20 12.09
C GLU A 34 5.91 -7.04 11.24
N LYS A 35 6.45 -5.83 11.44
CA LYS A 35 6.18 -4.66 10.61
C LYS A 35 6.50 -4.95 9.15
N ALA A 36 7.69 -5.51 8.85
CA ALA A 36 8.11 -5.82 7.49
C ALA A 36 7.16 -6.83 6.81
N GLN A 37 6.72 -7.85 7.53
CA GLN A 37 5.74 -8.82 7.01
C GLN A 37 4.40 -8.16 6.70
N ARG A 38 3.89 -7.30 7.59
CA ARG A 38 2.62 -6.59 7.39
C ARG A 38 2.71 -5.58 6.25
N GLU A 39 3.85 -4.89 6.13
CA GLU A 39 4.12 -3.97 5.01
C GLU A 39 4.06 -4.69 3.67
N GLN A 40 4.65 -5.87 3.53
CA GLN A 40 4.60 -6.63 2.28
C GLN A 40 3.16 -6.92 1.83
N VAL A 41 2.29 -7.31 2.76
CA VAL A 41 0.87 -7.55 2.45
C VAL A 41 0.16 -6.26 2.03
N ALA A 42 0.45 -5.15 2.70
CA ALA A 42 -0.15 -3.85 2.39
C ALA A 42 0.38 -3.29 1.05
N ILE A 43 1.68 -3.42 0.78
CA ILE A 43 2.32 -3.05 -0.49
C ILE A 43 1.67 -3.82 -1.65
N GLN A 44 1.44 -5.12 -1.47
CA GLN A 44 0.78 -5.92 -2.50
C GLN A 44 -0.64 -5.39 -2.78
N ARG A 45 -1.45 -5.08 -1.76
CA ARG A 45 -2.79 -4.50 -1.94
C ARG A 45 -2.75 -3.13 -2.63
N LEU A 46 -1.83 -2.26 -2.23
CA LEU A 46 -1.66 -0.95 -2.85
C LEU A 46 -1.20 -1.07 -4.31
N THR A 47 -0.34 -2.04 -4.61
CA THR A 47 0.09 -2.35 -5.98
C THR A 47 -1.07 -2.87 -6.83
N ASP A 48 -1.95 -3.69 -6.27
CA ASP A 48 -3.15 -4.18 -6.95
C ASP A 48 -4.13 -3.03 -7.23
N ILE A 49 -4.34 -2.13 -6.25
CA ILE A 49 -5.14 -0.91 -6.42
C ILE A 49 -4.52 -0.02 -7.53
N ARG A 50 -3.20 0.18 -7.53
CA ARG A 50 -2.49 0.93 -8.58
C ARG A 50 -2.76 0.33 -9.96
N THR A 51 -2.65 -0.98 -10.08
CA THR A 51 -2.89 -1.70 -11.33
C THR A 51 -4.31 -1.48 -11.85
N LEU A 52 -5.31 -1.61 -10.98
CA LEU A 52 -6.71 -1.33 -11.30
C LEU A 52 -6.96 0.14 -11.66
N GLN A 53 -6.34 1.08 -10.94
CA GLN A 53 -6.45 2.51 -11.21
C GLN A 53 -5.86 2.88 -12.57
N VAL A 54 -4.71 2.34 -12.92
CA VAL A 54 -4.08 2.57 -14.24
C VAL A 54 -4.96 2.01 -15.36
N ALA A 55 -5.50 0.82 -15.19
CA ALA A 55 -6.42 0.21 -16.14
C ALA A 55 -7.75 1.01 -16.25
N PHE A 56 -8.30 1.46 -15.13
CA PHE A 56 -9.50 2.30 -15.12
C PHE A 56 -9.25 3.63 -15.84
N LYS A 57 -8.10 4.26 -15.60
CA LYS A 57 -7.71 5.51 -16.27
C LYS A 57 -7.57 5.33 -17.77
N SER A 58 -7.06 4.21 -18.27
CA SER A 58 -6.89 3.97 -19.71
C SER A 58 -8.22 3.96 -20.48
N VAL A 59 -9.30 3.59 -19.81
CA VAL A 59 -10.65 3.55 -20.41
C VAL A 59 -11.43 4.84 -20.13
N ASN A 60 -11.34 5.36 -18.91
CA ASN A 60 -12.20 6.47 -18.45
C ASN A 60 -11.52 7.84 -18.44
N ASN A 61 -10.21 7.93 -18.79
CA ASN A 61 -9.38 9.15 -18.75
C ASN A 61 -9.34 9.84 -17.37
N ARG A 62 -9.71 9.16 -16.31
CA ARG A 62 -9.68 9.62 -14.93
C ARG A 62 -9.45 8.45 -13.97
N PHE A 63 -8.99 8.73 -12.77
CA PHE A 63 -8.93 7.75 -11.71
C PHE A 63 -10.27 7.58 -10.98
N SER A 64 -10.48 6.42 -10.39
CA SER A 64 -11.66 6.13 -9.58
C SER A 64 -11.49 6.60 -8.14
N PRO A 65 -12.48 7.30 -7.56
CA PRO A 65 -12.40 7.74 -6.16
C PRO A 65 -12.73 6.63 -5.15
N SER A 66 -13.14 5.45 -5.61
CA SER A 66 -13.64 4.36 -4.76
C SER A 66 -13.11 3.01 -5.18
N VAL A 67 -12.75 2.18 -4.19
CA VAL A 67 -12.40 0.77 -4.43
C VAL A 67 -13.59 -0.01 -5.01
N ASP A 68 -14.81 0.31 -4.62
CA ASP A 68 -16.03 -0.35 -5.14
C ASP A 68 -16.17 -0.15 -6.65
N SER A 69 -15.91 1.06 -7.13
CA SER A 69 -15.89 1.35 -8.56
C SER A 69 -14.81 0.55 -9.30
N LEU A 70 -13.64 0.36 -8.68
CA LEU A 70 -12.56 -0.45 -9.25
C LEU A 70 -12.95 -1.93 -9.32
N ILE A 71 -13.57 -2.45 -8.27
CA ILE A 71 -14.07 -3.83 -8.23
C ILE A 71 -15.18 -4.03 -9.28
N HIS A 72 -16.09 -3.08 -9.41
CA HIS A 72 -17.11 -3.11 -10.45
C HIS A 72 -16.49 -3.11 -11.85
N PHE A 73 -15.52 -2.21 -12.09
CA PHE A 73 -14.80 -2.13 -13.35
C PHE A 73 -14.02 -3.42 -13.65
N TYR A 74 -13.40 -4.05 -12.66
CA TYR A 74 -12.73 -5.33 -12.86
C TYR A 74 -13.68 -6.42 -13.34
N ASN A 75 -14.90 -6.46 -12.77
CA ASN A 75 -15.89 -7.50 -13.11
C ASN A 75 -16.62 -7.27 -14.44
N THR A 76 -16.83 -6.01 -14.83
CA THR A 76 -17.70 -5.65 -15.96
C THR A 76 -17.00 -4.85 -17.06
N GLY A 77 -15.80 -4.33 -16.78
CA GLY A 77 -15.07 -3.46 -17.70
C GLY A 77 -14.36 -4.21 -18.82
N GLU A 78 -14.07 -3.48 -19.89
CA GLU A 78 -13.32 -3.93 -21.05
C GLU A 78 -12.11 -3.03 -21.29
N LEU A 79 -10.97 -3.61 -21.61
CA LEU A 79 -9.77 -2.91 -22.07
C LEU A 79 -9.72 -2.92 -23.60
N ILE A 80 -9.32 -1.80 -24.18
CA ILE A 80 -9.09 -1.71 -25.62
C ILE A 80 -7.62 -2.00 -25.87
N ILE A 81 -7.32 -3.13 -26.50
CA ILE A 81 -5.98 -3.53 -26.91
C ILE A 81 -5.84 -3.28 -28.39
N VAL A 82 -4.88 -2.43 -28.78
CA VAL A 82 -4.58 -2.19 -30.20
C VAL A 82 -3.60 -3.25 -30.67
N LYS A 83 -4.07 -4.20 -31.46
CA LYS A 83 -3.23 -5.17 -32.17
C LYS A 83 -2.77 -4.58 -33.48
N GLN A 84 -1.46 -4.39 -33.63
CA GLN A 84 -0.87 -4.00 -34.91
C GLN A 84 -0.47 -5.25 -35.67
N ILE A 85 -0.98 -5.40 -36.87
CA ILE A 85 -0.61 -6.46 -37.83
C ILE A 85 0.26 -5.82 -38.88
N GLY A 86 1.52 -6.31 -39.00
CA GLY A 86 2.56 -5.75 -39.88
C GLY A 86 3.51 -4.78 -39.18
N SER A 87 4.74 -4.66 -39.67
CA SER A 87 5.74 -3.72 -39.15
C SER A 87 5.64 -2.38 -39.87
N MET A 88 5.72 -1.29 -39.10
CA MET A 88 5.84 0.06 -39.65
C MET A 88 7.23 0.35 -40.25
N ASP A 89 8.22 -0.46 -39.89
CA ASP A 89 9.61 -0.33 -40.41
C ASP A 89 9.77 -0.95 -41.81
N ASP A 90 8.77 -1.74 -42.25
CA ASP A 90 8.75 -2.29 -43.58
C ASP A 90 8.03 -1.34 -44.55
N SER A 91 8.81 -0.54 -45.27
CA SER A 91 8.30 0.44 -46.23
C SER A 91 7.43 -0.19 -47.34
N LEU A 92 7.64 -1.46 -47.69
CA LEU A 92 6.84 -2.18 -48.66
C LEU A 92 5.49 -2.61 -48.09
N ALA A 93 5.46 -3.01 -46.82
CA ALA A 93 4.20 -3.37 -46.14
C ALA A 93 3.31 -2.13 -45.89
N VAL A 94 3.93 -0.97 -45.58
CA VAL A 94 3.26 0.31 -45.48
C VAL A 94 2.70 0.76 -46.82
N ALA A 95 3.48 0.70 -47.91
CA ALA A 95 3.05 1.05 -49.27
C ALA A 95 1.92 0.17 -49.77
N ARG A 96 1.88 -1.11 -49.38
CA ARG A 96 0.81 -2.06 -49.73
C ARG A 96 -0.41 -2.00 -48.80
N LYS A 97 -0.47 -1.04 -47.82
CA LYS A 97 -1.53 -0.92 -46.80
C LYS A 97 -1.73 -2.23 -46.02
N GLN A 98 -0.69 -3.00 -45.82
CA GLN A 98 -0.72 -4.27 -45.08
C GLN A 98 -0.60 -4.06 -43.54
N VAL A 99 -0.28 -2.84 -43.12
CA VAL A 99 -0.26 -2.49 -41.71
C VAL A 99 -1.69 -2.14 -41.28
N LYS A 100 -2.33 -3.04 -40.54
CA LYS A 100 -3.65 -2.85 -39.96
C LYS A 100 -3.49 -2.66 -38.43
N ARG A 101 -4.22 -1.68 -37.89
CA ARG A 101 -4.45 -1.56 -36.46
C ARG A 101 -5.88 -2.03 -36.18
N GLU A 102 -6.00 -3.03 -35.36
CA GLU A 102 -7.28 -3.61 -34.98
C GLU A 102 -7.47 -3.42 -33.46
N GLU A 103 -8.56 -2.76 -33.09
CA GLU A 103 -8.90 -2.59 -31.70
C GLU A 103 -9.70 -3.80 -31.24
N ILE A 104 -9.17 -4.50 -30.25
CA ILE A 104 -9.80 -5.68 -29.66
C ILE A 104 -10.22 -5.31 -28.24
N LYS A 105 -11.49 -5.50 -27.92
CA LYS A 105 -12.00 -5.37 -26.56
C LYS A 105 -11.81 -6.67 -25.81
N VAL A 106 -11.13 -6.60 -24.67
CA VAL A 106 -10.86 -7.75 -23.81
C VAL A 106 -11.37 -7.45 -22.40
N PRO A 107 -12.13 -8.37 -21.78
CA PRO A 107 -12.58 -8.18 -20.41
C PRO A 107 -11.39 -7.93 -19.46
N VAL A 108 -11.54 -6.98 -18.52
CA VAL A 108 -10.49 -6.63 -17.55
C VAL A 108 -10.06 -7.85 -16.75
N LYS A 109 -11.01 -8.66 -16.30
CA LYS A 109 -10.77 -9.88 -15.50
C LYS A 109 -9.92 -10.93 -16.24
N ASP A 110 -9.97 -10.94 -17.58
CA ASP A 110 -9.23 -11.90 -18.40
C ASP A 110 -7.80 -11.40 -18.72
N THR A 111 -7.51 -10.13 -18.38
CA THR A 111 -6.24 -9.46 -18.66
C THR A 111 -5.43 -9.23 -17.38
N LEU A 112 -6.07 -8.68 -16.35
CA LEU A 112 -5.43 -8.40 -15.08
C LEU A 112 -5.50 -9.59 -14.12
N PHE A 113 -4.45 -9.78 -13.35
CA PHE A 113 -4.36 -10.80 -12.28
C PHE A 113 -4.56 -12.26 -12.72
N LYS A 114 -4.29 -12.58 -13.98
CA LYS A 114 -4.38 -13.95 -14.50
C LYS A 114 -3.55 -14.96 -13.69
N ASP A 115 -2.38 -14.52 -13.24
CA ASP A 115 -1.43 -15.35 -12.49
C ASP A 115 -1.78 -15.44 -10.99
N ARG A 116 -2.90 -14.84 -10.58
CA ARG A 116 -3.33 -14.76 -9.17
C ARG A 116 -4.81 -15.11 -9.02
N PRO A 117 -5.19 -16.39 -9.26
CA PRO A 117 -6.58 -16.85 -9.16
C PRO A 117 -7.15 -16.70 -7.74
N ASP A 118 -6.30 -16.70 -6.71
CA ASP A 118 -6.68 -16.59 -5.30
C ASP A 118 -6.88 -15.12 -4.83
N LEU A 119 -6.83 -14.15 -5.74
CA LEU A 119 -7.04 -12.75 -5.38
C LEU A 119 -8.48 -12.50 -4.94
N VAL A 120 -8.65 -12.21 -3.66
CA VAL A 120 -9.94 -11.79 -3.10
C VAL A 120 -10.08 -10.29 -3.26
N LEU A 121 -10.83 -9.83 -4.27
CA LEU A 121 -11.03 -8.41 -4.58
C LEU A 121 -11.62 -7.61 -3.41
N ASP A 122 -12.51 -8.21 -2.64
CA ASP A 122 -13.09 -7.57 -1.45
C ASP A 122 -12.04 -7.19 -0.41
N SER A 123 -10.89 -7.88 -0.39
CA SER A 123 -9.79 -7.54 0.51
C SER A 123 -9.14 -6.19 0.19
N LEU A 124 -9.27 -5.69 -1.05
CA LEU A 124 -8.73 -4.40 -1.47
C LEU A 124 -9.47 -3.20 -0.84
N ARG A 125 -10.65 -3.42 -0.28
CA ARG A 125 -11.41 -2.38 0.42
C ARG A 125 -10.80 -1.96 1.74
N TYR A 126 -10.06 -2.87 2.39
CA TYR A 126 -9.68 -2.72 3.79
C TYR A 126 -8.18 -2.80 3.99
N VAL A 127 -7.69 -2.01 4.93
CA VAL A 127 -6.33 -2.10 5.44
C VAL A 127 -6.12 -3.51 6.04
N PRO A 128 -5.05 -4.23 5.66
CA PRO A 128 -4.78 -5.56 6.22
C PRO A 128 -4.56 -5.46 7.73
N PHE A 129 -4.85 -6.55 8.44
CA PHE A 129 -4.68 -6.70 9.90
C PHE A 129 -5.54 -5.72 10.74
N THR A 130 -6.58 -5.12 10.14
CA THR A 130 -7.51 -4.23 10.85
C THR A 130 -8.92 -4.81 10.88
N ASN A 131 -9.74 -4.28 11.77
CA ASN A 131 -11.17 -4.61 11.80
C ASN A 131 -11.92 -3.78 10.74
N LYS A 132 -11.71 -4.11 9.45
CA LYS A 132 -12.38 -3.47 8.30
C LYS A 132 -12.17 -1.94 8.20
N MET A 133 -10.99 -1.44 8.57
CA MET A 133 -10.63 -0.07 8.28
C MET A 133 -10.52 0.10 6.76
N PRO A 134 -11.26 1.03 6.12
CA PRO A 134 -11.20 1.21 4.68
C PRO A 134 -9.84 1.79 4.26
N ILE A 135 -9.36 1.39 3.09
CA ILE A 135 -8.23 2.06 2.43
C ILE A 135 -8.73 3.40 1.90
N GLU A 136 -8.06 4.48 2.26
CA GLU A 136 -8.39 5.82 1.80
C GLU A 136 -7.87 6.02 0.37
N ILE A 137 -8.77 6.39 -0.54
CA ILE A 137 -8.42 6.75 -1.93
C ILE A 137 -8.88 8.18 -2.19
N ASN A 138 -7.95 9.01 -2.60
CA ASN A 138 -8.20 10.39 -3.00
C ASN A 138 -7.85 10.57 -4.48
N THR A 139 -8.67 11.32 -5.20
CA THR A 139 -8.43 11.63 -6.62
C THR A 139 -8.64 13.11 -6.89
N VAL A 140 -7.80 13.67 -7.74
CA VAL A 140 -7.86 15.07 -8.15
C VAL A 140 -7.45 15.21 -9.62
N VAL A 141 -7.95 16.25 -10.29
CA VAL A 141 -7.44 16.66 -11.58
C VAL A 141 -6.74 18.00 -11.39
N LYS A 142 -5.42 18.02 -11.54
CA LYS A 142 -4.60 19.23 -11.43
C LYS A 142 -4.21 19.77 -12.80
N GLN A 143 -4.13 21.08 -12.93
CA GLN A 143 -3.59 21.72 -14.11
C GLN A 143 -2.05 21.79 -13.98
N VAL A 144 -1.33 21.05 -14.83
CA VAL A 144 0.13 21.08 -14.90
C VAL A 144 0.51 21.68 -16.25
N SER A 145 1.10 22.86 -16.24
CA SER A 145 1.45 23.60 -17.47
C SER A 145 0.27 23.78 -18.44
N GLY A 146 -0.94 23.99 -17.91
CA GLY A 146 -2.16 24.17 -18.70
C GLY A 146 -2.83 22.86 -19.20
N ILE A 147 -2.26 21.71 -18.86
CA ILE A 147 -2.80 20.39 -19.22
C ILE A 147 -3.48 19.77 -17.99
N PRO A 148 -4.73 19.29 -18.09
CA PRO A 148 -5.39 18.59 -16.99
C PRO A 148 -4.76 17.21 -16.79
N VAL A 149 -4.15 16.99 -15.64
CA VAL A 149 -3.52 15.73 -15.25
C VAL A 149 -4.33 15.11 -14.11
N PRO A 150 -4.97 13.95 -14.34
CA PRO A 150 -5.61 13.22 -13.28
C PRO A 150 -4.54 12.56 -12.38
N LEU A 151 -4.69 12.73 -11.08
CA LEU A 151 -3.84 12.16 -10.04
C LEU A 151 -4.69 11.36 -9.06
N PHE A 152 -4.10 10.35 -8.45
CA PHE A 152 -4.71 9.62 -7.34
C PHE A 152 -3.67 9.35 -6.26
N GLU A 153 -4.20 9.03 -5.10
CA GLU A 153 -3.43 8.67 -3.92
C GLU A 153 -4.21 7.61 -3.15
N ALA A 154 -3.56 6.52 -2.76
CA ALA A 154 -4.14 5.54 -1.85
C ALA A 154 -3.23 5.36 -0.64
N LYS A 155 -3.82 5.41 0.56
CA LYS A 155 -3.10 5.47 1.84
C LYS A 155 -3.47 4.32 2.77
N VAL A 156 -2.44 3.79 3.43
CA VAL A 156 -2.54 2.81 4.51
C VAL A 156 -1.70 3.31 5.68
N PRO A 157 -2.31 3.83 6.76
CA PRO A 157 -1.56 4.34 7.92
C PRO A 157 -0.94 3.19 8.72
N TYR A 158 0.21 3.42 9.34
CA TYR A 158 0.79 2.47 10.30
C TYR A 158 -0.08 2.35 11.53
N GLY A 159 -0.49 3.46 12.09
CA GLY A 159 -1.43 3.51 13.20
C GLY A 159 -1.87 4.94 13.46
N VAL A 160 -3.17 5.13 13.44
CA VAL A 160 -3.82 6.40 13.81
C VAL A 160 -4.58 6.15 15.09
N ARG A 161 -4.47 7.07 16.03
CA ARG A 161 -5.30 6.99 17.24
C ARG A 161 -6.61 7.75 16.98
N PRO A 162 -7.76 7.07 16.98
CA PRO A 162 -9.04 7.75 16.89
C PRO A 162 -9.25 8.71 18.06
N GLU A 163 -10.14 9.67 17.90
CA GLU A 163 -10.53 10.57 18.97
C GLU A 163 -11.05 9.80 20.18
N ALA A 164 -10.84 10.36 21.38
CA ALA A 164 -11.32 9.77 22.61
C ALA A 164 -12.86 9.75 22.61
N VAL A 165 -13.45 8.60 22.89
CA VAL A 165 -14.89 8.45 23.06
C VAL A 165 -15.20 8.48 24.55
N ASN A 166 -16.03 9.41 24.99
CA ASN A 166 -16.38 9.62 26.41
C ASN A 166 -15.16 9.76 27.35
N GLY A 167 -14.09 10.42 26.86
CA GLY A 167 -12.83 10.59 27.59
C GLY A 167 -11.93 9.35 27.64
N VAL A 168 -12.33 8.23 27.03
CA VAL A 168 -11.53 7.00 26.97
C VAL A 168 -10.69 7.00 25.71
N LYS A 169 -9.36 6.89 25.87
CA LYS A 169 -8.43 6.76 24.74
C LYS A 169 -8.74 5.50 23.95
N GLN A 170 -8.88 5.65 22.63
CA GLN A 170 -9.08 4.53 21.73
C GLN A 170 -7.73 3.86 21.38
N PRO A 171 -7.71 2.54 21.12
CA PRO A 171 -6.51 1.87 20.63
C PRO A 171 -6.13 2.39 19.23
N PHE A 172 -4.86 2.22 18.86
CA PHE A 172 -4.41 2.52 17.51
C PHE A 172 -5.11 1.62 16.48
N VAL A 173 -5.53 2.23 15.38
CA VAL A 173 -6.13 1.56 14.22
C VAL A 173 -5.26 1.81 13.01
N GLY A 174 -4.88 0.77 12.31
CA GLY A 174 -4.01 0.84 11.13
C GLY A 174 -3.25 -0.46 10.91
N LEU A 175 -2.27 -0.43 10.01
CA LEU A 175 -1.50 -1.61 9.61
C LEU A 175 -0.83 -2.34 10.77
N LEU A 176 -0.35 -1.59 11.77
CA LEU A 176 0.36 -2.11 12.94
C LEU A 176 -0.54 -2.25 14.18
N GLN A 177 -1.86 -2.33 13.98
CA GLN A 177 -2.81 -2.50 15.06
C GLN A 177 -2.48 -3.74 15.91
N GLY A 178 -2.49 -3.57 17.25
CA GLY A 178 -2.20 -4.65 18.21
C GLY A 178 -0.71 -4.86 18.49
N MET A 179 0.18 -4.12 17.84
CA MET A 179 1.62 -4.10 18.16
C MET A 179 1.92 -3.08 19.27
N ASP A 180 3.19 -2.96 19.68
CA ASP A 180 3.63 -2.02 20.72
C ASP A 180 3.32 -0.57 20.33
N GLU A 181 2.41 0.06 21.05
CA GLU A 181 1.93 1.43 20.77
C GLU A 181 3.06 2.47 20.83
N GLN A 182 4.03 2.30 21.74
CA GLN A 182 5.12 3.27 21.88
C GLN A 182 6.04 3.22 20.65
N LEU A 183 6.29 2.03 20.12
CA LEU A 183 7.09 1.87 18.92
C LEU A 183 6.36 2.43 17.69
N ILE A 184 5.03 2.30 17.62
CA ILE A 184 4.23 2.93 16.55
C ILE A 184 4.29 4.46 16.64
N ILE A 185 4.17 5.04 17.84
CA ILE A 185 4.28 6.49 18.07
C ILE A 185 5.65 6.99 17.60
N ASN A 186 6.72 6.32 18.03
CA ASN A 186 8.08 6.70 17.66
C ASN A 186 8.31 6.61 16.14
N LEU A 187 7.81 5.55 15.50
CA LEU A 187 7.88 5.38 14.05
C LEU A 187 7.12 6.48 13.30
N ASN A 188 5.92 6.84 13.76
CA ASN A 188 5.14 7.90 13.15
C ASN A 188 5.84 9.25 13.29
N ALA A 189 6.33 9.59 14.49
CA ALA A 189 7.07 10.82 14.75
C ALA A 189 8.32 10.92 13.88
N GLU A 190 9.11 9.85 13.77
CA GLU A 190 10.30 9.82 12.91
C GLU A 190 9.95 10.11 11.44
N ARG A 191 8.85 9.55 10.94
CA ARG A 191 8.42 9.79 9.56
C ARG A 191 7.90 11.21 9.35
N GLU A 192 7.14 11.73 10.29
CA GLU A 192 6.63 13.12 10.26
C GLU A 192 7.75 14.14 10.33
N ASP A 193 8.76 13.92 11.16
CA ASP A 193 9.97 14.75 11.23
C ASP A 193 10.75 14.79 9.90
N GLN A 194 10.68 13.71 9.13
CA GLN A 194 11.24 13.62 7.78
C GLN A 194 10.30 14.17 6.68
N GLY A 195 9.15 14.71 7.03
CA GLY A 195 8.13 15.17 6.08
C GLY A 195 7.50 14.03 5.26
N ARG A 196 7.53 12.80 5.78
CA ARG A 196 6.98 11.61 5.11
C ARG A 196 5.65 11.21 5.74
N TYR A 197 4.80 10.60 4.96
CA TYR A 197 3.55 10.03 5.46
C TYR A 197 3.83 8.88 6.44
N SER A 198 3.13 8.88 7.58
CA SER A 198 3.24 7.86 8.65
C SER A 198 2.49 6.57 8.27
N GLY A 199 2.91 5.94 7.17
CA GLY A 199 2.29 4.76 6.59
C GLY A 199 2.83 4.45 5.20
N LEU A 200 2.11 3.59 4.50
CA LEU A 200 2.34 3.26 3.11
C LEU A 200 1.37 4.06 2.22
N MET A 201 1.88 4.55 1.12
CA MET A 201 1.11 5.38 0.18
C MET A 201 1.55 5.07 -1.25
N VAL A 202 0.59 4.99 -2.17
CA VAL A 202 0.84 4.86 -3.60
C VAL A 202 0.18 6.02 -4.35
N GLY A 203 0.91 6.58 -5.31
CA GLY A 203 0.51 7.79 -6.00
C GLY A 203 0.69 9.05 -5.14
N SER A 204 0.28 10.19 -5.66
CA SER A 204 0.25 11.47 -4.96
C SER A 204 -0.75 12.40 -5.64
N ILE A 205 -1.56 13.09 -4.83
CA ILE A 205 -2.43 14.15 -5.31
C ILE A 205 -1.74 15.52 -5.34
N ASP A 206 -0.57 15.63 -4.73
CA ASP A 206 0.18 16.90 -4.67
C ASP A 206 1.03 17.10 -5.91
N ASN A 207 1.79 16.10 -6.30
CA ASN A 207 2.67 16.16 -7.47
C ASN A 207 2.59 14.87 -8.28
N PRO A 208 2.67 14.94 -9.62
CA PRO A 208 2.78 13.75 -10.47
C PRO A 208 4.04 12.95 -10.12
N ASN A 209 3.88 11.74 -9.62
CA ASN A 209 4.98 10.83 -9.25
C ASN A 209 4.92 9.51 -10.03
N ASN A 210 4.23 9.50 -11.17
CA ASN A 210 4.00 8.30 -11.98
C ASN A 210 3.34 7.13 -11.19
N ASN A 211 2.53 7.49 -10.20
CA ASN A 211 1.85 6.55 -9.30
C ASN A 211 2.82 5.66 -8.50
N ALA A 212 4.04 6.13 -8.24
CA ALA A 212 5.03 5.41 -7.44
C ALA A 212 4.56 5.25 -5.98
N GLY A 213 4.98 4.16 -5.36
CA GLY A 213 4.81 3.96 -3.92
C GLY A 213 5.92 4.62 -3.12
N ASN A 214 5.65 5.00 -1.87
CA ASN A 214 6.65 5.58 -0.98
C ASN A 214 7.66 4.56 -0.42
N TRP A 215 7.59 3.33 -0.90
CA TRP A 215 8.53 2.23 -0.62
C TRP A 215 9.48 1.92 -1.79
N GLU A 216 9.29 2.54 -2.95
CA GLU A 216 10.11 2.37 -4.17
C GLU A 216 11.38 3.20 -4.17
#